data_66235bf4c544e6b57108ec5e6e6c37f8
#
_entry.id   66235bf4c544e6b57108ec5e6e6c37f8
#
_cell.length_a   1.000
_cell.length_b   1.000
_cell.length_c   1.000
_cell.angle_alpha   90.00
_cell.angle_beta   90.00
_cell.angle_gamma   90.00
#
_symmetry.space_group_name_H-M   'P 1'
#
loop_
_entity.id
_entity.type
_entity.pdbx_description
1 polymer ?
#
loop_
_entity_poly.entity_id
_entity_poly.type
_entity_poly.pdbx_seq_one_letter_code
_entity_poly.pdbx_strand_id
1 'polypeptide(L)'
;LAIEGCAMDEIVTAGKNASGVPGTSIYLSEGEQLTMEEMLYGLMLRSGNDAAVAIAEHVAGSVEAFAERMNARAGSLGANAYFTTPNGLDSGGNGASARGIATIAREAMRHEAFVAIVSTKRRTIPWTDHEYMRVLTNKNKLLRTYDGALGIKTGFTKKAGRCLVFAAERDGMRVVGAALNCPNWFEEAADIMDYGFETYSMVEVLPEGAVLTEGKERFTLLSALRVPVREGETADTEIESNEGGERVWAVVNGERVVCAPLLREKETRKPGFMEVFRTLWMRWSAFNI
;
A
#
# COMPACT_ATOMS: atom_id res chain seq x y z
N LEU A 1 -0.45 8.51 3.64
CA LEU A 1 0.06 9.89 3.63
C LEU A 1 1.40 10.01 4.37
N ALA A 2 1.50 9.62 5.65
CA ALA A 2 2.74 9.74 6.41
C ALA A 2 3.89 8.97 5.76
N ILE A 3 3.68 7.69 5.40
CA ILE A 3 4.67 6.85 4.71
C ILE A 3 5.05 7.40 3.31
N GLU A 4 4.10 8.07 2.63
CA GLU A 4 4.35 8.68 1.32
C GLU A 4 5.12 10.01 1.41
N GLY A 5 5.03 10.72 2.55
CA GLY A 5 5.51 12.09 2.68
C GLY A 5 6.66 12.32 3.67
N CYS A 6 7.00 11.33 4.52
CA CYS A 6 8.01 11.48 5.57
C CYS A 6 9.01 10.33 5.57
N ALA A 7 10.22 10.61 6.02
CA ALA A 7 11.18 9.55 6.31
C ALA A 7 10.78 8.81 7.59
N MET A 8 11.04 7.50 7.66
CA MET A 8 10.63 6.68 8.81
C MET A 8 11.41 7.01 10.10
N ASP A 9 12.60 7.53 9.97
CA ASP A 9 13.48 7.99 11.06
C ASP A 9 13.28 9.47 11.43
N GLU A 10 12.39 10.19 10.72
CA GLU A 10 12.06 11.59 11.00
C GLU A 10 11.42 11.72 12.39
N ILE A 11 11.88 12.70 13.17
CA ILE A 11 11.42 12.90 14.55
C ILE A 11 10.07 13.65 14.55
N VAL A 12 9.08 13.03 15.14
CA VAL A 12 7.74 13.59 15.40
C VAL A 12 7.67 14.02 16.85
N THR A 13 7.36 15.28 17.09
CA THR A 13 7.15 15.83 18.44
C THR A 13 5.65 15.89 18.75
N ALA A 14 5.23 15.26 19.83
CA ALA A 14 3.85 15.31 20.29
C ALA A 14 3.48 16.72 20.78
N GLY A 15 2.55 17.36 20.09
CA GLY A 15 2.03 18.65 20.49
C GLY A 15 1.02 18.56 21.67
N LYS A 16 0.62 19.70 22.19
CA LYS A 16 -0.36 19.80 23.26
C LYS A 16 -1.69 19.14 22.89
N ASN A 17 -2.13 19.22 21.63
CA ASN A 17 -3.39 18.62 21.21
C ASN A 17 -3.32 17.09 21.11
N ALA A 18 -2.13 16.52 20.90
CA ALA A 18 -1.93 15.07 20.89
C ALA A 18 -1.98 14.51 22.32
N SER A 19 -1.42 15.23 23.29
CA SER A 19 -1.44 14.82 24.69
C SER A 19 -2.87 14.89 25.25
N GLY A 20 -3.33 13.77 25.86
CA GLY A 20 -4.65 13.72 26.51
C GLY A 20 -5.84 13.53 25.56
N VAL A 21 -5.61 13.17 24.28
CA VAL A 21 -6.70 12.83 23.35
C VAL A 21 -7.54 11.68 23.92
N PRO A 22 -8.89 11.80 23.92
CA PRO A 22 -9.78 10.78 24.47
C PRO A 22 -9.65 9.42 23.76
N GLY A 23 -9.94 8.35 24.51
CA GLY A 23 -10.01 6.99 23.97
C GLY A 23 -8.72 6.22 24.11
N THR A 24 -8.38 5.41 23.10
CA THR A 24 -7.15 4.60 23.14
C THR A 24 -5.92 5.46 22.89
N SER A 25 -4.91 5.32 23.73
CA SER A 25 -3.69 6.11 23.72
C SER A 25 -2.46 5.23 23.87
N ILE A 26 -1.31 5.72 23.43
CA ILE A 26 0.01 5.24 23.82
C ILE A 26 0.63 6.12 24.92
N TYR A 27 -0.15 7.06 25.44
CA TYR A 27 0.18 7.97 26.55
C TYR A 27 1.35 8.89 26.23
N LEU A 28 1.26 9.60 25.08
CA LEU A 28 2.21 10.63 24.72
C LEU A 28 2.10 11.84 25.67
N SER A 29 3.26 12.30 26.14
CA SER A 29 3.38 13.58 26.86
C SER A 29 3.62 14.72 25.86
N GLU A 30 3.20 15.94 26.22
CA GLU A 30 3.54 17.13 25.41
C GLU A 30 5.07 17.28 25.32
N GLY A 31 5.58 17.47 24.11
CA GLY A 31 7.02 17.55 23.83
C GLY A 31 7.72 16.21 23.69
N GLU A 32 7.05 15.08 23.91
CA GLU A 32 7.65 13.75 23.68
C GLU A 32 8.01 13.56 22.22
N GLN A 33 9.21 13.02 21.97
CA GLN A 33 9.76 12.79 20.63
C GLN A 33 9.92 11.31 20.36
N LEU A 34 9.34 10.86 19.24
CA LEU A 34 9.50 9.53 18.68
C LEU A 34 9.75 9.64 17.18
N THR A 35 10.35 8.62 16.58
CA THR A 35 10.46 8.55 15.12
C THR A 35 9.07 8.36 14.50
N MET A 36 8.92 8.73 13.22
CA MET A 36 7.69 8.48 12.46
C MET A 36 7.32 6.98 12.49
N GLU A 37 8.31 6.09 12.36
CA GLU A 37 8.09 4.65 12.47
C GLU A 37 7.49 4.26 13.84
N GLU A 38 8.05 4.76 14.94
CA GLU A 38 7.56 4.48 16.28
C GLU A 38 6.15 5.01 16.53
N MET A 39 5.85 6.22 16.03
CA MET A 39 4.50 6.80 16.06
C MET A 39 3.50 5.93 15.27
N LEU A 40 3.90 5.46 14.08
CA LEU A 40 3.07 4.57 13.26
C LEU A 40 2.83 3.21 13.94
N TYR A 41 3.82 2.64 14.62
CA TYR A 41 3.61 1.45 15.46
C TYR A 41 2.61 1.72 16.58
N GLY A 42 2.71 2.87 17.25
CA GLY A 42 1.74 3.29 18.28
C GLY A 42 0.32 3.40 17.74
N LEU A 43 0.17 4.05 16.58
CA LEU A 43 -1.08 4.20 15.87
C LEU A 43 -1.68 2.85 15.44
N MET A 44 -0.90 2.01 14.78
CA MET A 44 -1.44 0.80 14.14
C MET A 44 -1.64 -0.35 15.11
N LEU A 45 -0.71 -0.61 16.05
CA LEU A 45 -0.81 -1.73 16.97
C LEU A 45 -1.76 -1.44 18.14
N ARG A 46 -1.71 -0.22 18.69
CA ARG A 46 -2.49 0.16 19.88
C ARG A 46 -3.72 1.00 19.57
N SER A 47 -3.84 1.49 18.33
CA SER A 47 -4.86 2.49 17.96
C SER A 47 -4.68 3.78 18.77
N GLY A 48 -3.44 4.27 18.91
CA GLY A 48 -3.15 5.50 19.65
C GLY A 48 -3.76 6.71 18.97
N ASN A 49 -4.82 7.29 19.58
CA ASN A 49 -5.45 8.51 19.07
C ASN A 49 -4.50 9.71 19.17
N ASP A 50 -3.69 9.73 20.23
CA ASP A 50 -2.60 10.67 20.44
C ASP A 50 -1.54 10.59 19.34
N ALA A 51 -1.09 9.39 18.99
CA ALA A 51 -0.16 9.19 17.89
C ALA A 51 -0.77 9.65 16.55
N ALA A 52 -2.06 9.41 16.31
CA ALA A 52 -2.73 9.87 15.09
C ALA A 52 -2.74 11.40 15.00
N VAL A 53 -2.99 12.10 16.09
CA VAL A 53 -2.98 13.58 16.15
C VAL A 53 -1.57 14.10 15.96
N ALA A 54 -0.58 13.53 16.66
CA ALA A 54 0.82 13.96 16.53
C ALA A 54 1.34 13.82 15.09
N ILE A 55 1.04 12.68 14.43
CA ILE A 55 1.38 12.47 13.02
C ILE A 55 0.68 13.50 12.13
N ALA A 56 -0.61 13.76 12.36
CA ALA A 56 -1.37 14.71 11.55
C ALA A 56 -0.81 16.13 11.63
N GLU A 57 -0.53 16.59 12.86
CA GLU A 57 0.07 17.91 13.09
C GLU A 57 1.46 18.01 12.47
N HIS A 58 2.28 16.97 12.59
CA HIS A 58 3.62 16.93 11.98
C HIS A 58 3.57 16.99 10.45
N VAL A 59 2.71 16.19 9.82
CA VAL A 59 2.65 16.05 8.34
C VAL A 59 1.97 17.25 7.67
N ALA A 60 0.96 17.86 8.32
CA ALA A 60 0.10 18.87 7.70
C ALA A 60 -0.03 20.17 8.49
N GLY A 61 0.57 20.26 9.66
CA GLY A 61 0.50 21.44 10.53
C GLY A 61 -0.77 21.50 11.41
N SER A 62 -1.84 20.79 11.05
CA SER A 62 -3.05 20.68 11.87
C SER A 62 -3.85 19.42 11.52
N VAL A 63 -4.76 19.04 12.44
CA VAL A 63 -5.71 17.93 12.24
C VAL A 63 -6.62 18.19 11.05
N GLU A 64 -7.10 19.40 10.89
CA GLU A 64 -8.00 19.83 9.81
C GLU A 64 -7.30 19.74 8.45
N ALA A 65 -6.09 20.30 8.33
CA ALA A 65 -5.29 20.24 7.10
C ALA A 65 -4.93 18.80 6.74
N PHE A 66 -4.69 17.93 7.73
CA PHE A 66 -4.45 16.52 7.48
C PHE A 66 -5.72 15.81 6.99
N ALA A 67 -6.89 16.11 7.57
CA ALA A 67 -8.17 15.57 7.12
C ALA A 67 -8.48 15.96 5.66
N GLU A 68 -8.16 17.20 5.26
CA GLU A 68 -8.26 17.64 3.86
C GLU A 68 -7.37 16.79 2.94
N ARG A 69 -6.10 16.53 3.32
CA ARG A 69 -5.21 15.64 2.57
C ARG A 69 -5.73 14.20 2.50
N MET A 70 -6.30 13.67 3.61
CA MET A 70 -6.93 12.35 3.61
C MET A 70 -8.08 12.28 2.60
N ASN A 71 -8.95 13.29 2.57
CA ASN A 71 -10.08 13.36 1.64
C ASN A 71 -9.63 13.49 0.18
N ALA A 72 -8.63 14.33 -0.09
CA ALA A 72 -8.04 14.48 -1.42
C ALA A 72 -7.44 13.15 -1.91
N ARG A 73 -6.70 12.43 -1.04
CA ARG A 73 -6.12 11.12 -1.38
C ARG A 73 -7.19 10.05 -1.59
N ALA A 74 -8.23 10.00 -0.74
CA ALA A 74 -9.36 9.10 -0.93
C ALA A 74 -10.07 9.36 -2.26
N GLY A 75 -10.30 10.62 -2.60
CA GLY A 75 -10.87 11.02 -3.90
C GLY A 75 -10.02 10.58 -5.08
N SER A 76 -8.70 10.75 -5.03
CA SER A 76 -7.78 10.31 -6.09
C SER A 76 -7.76 8.80 -6.30
N LEU A 77 -8.10 8.03 -5.26
CA LEU A 77 -8.24 6.57 -5.32
C LEU A 77 -9.64 6.11 -5.75
N GLY A 78 -10.59 7.02 -5.93
CA GLY A 78 -12.00 6.69 -6.15
C GLY A 78 -12.64 6.01 -4.93
N ALA A 79 -12.10 6.20 -3.74
CA ALA A 79 -12.60 5.60 -2.51
C ALA A 79 -13.80 6.39 -1.99
N ASN A 80 -14.95 5.72 -1.83
CA ASN A 80 -16.11 6.33 -1.17
C ASN A 80 -15.88 6.38 0.34
N ALA A 81 -15.18 7.42 0.79
CA ALA A 81 -14.80 7.68 2.17
C ALA A 81 -14.66 9.19 2.40
N TYR A 82 -15.02 9.64 3.60
CA TYR A 82 -14.87 11.02 4.05
C TYR A 82 -14.37 11.05 5.50
N PHE A 83 -13.38 11.88 5.76
CA PHE A 83 -12.67 11.98 7.03
C PHE A 83 -12.67 13.41 7.56
N THR A 84 -12.95 13.55 8.85
CA THR A 84 -12.85 14.82 9.59
C THR A 84 -11.77 14.77 10.67
N THR A 85 -11.27 13.56 10.98
CA THR A 85 -10.24 13.35 11.99
C THR A 85 -9.28 12.22 11.57
N PRO A 86 -8.00 12.27 11.99
CA PRO A 86 -7.02 11.23 11.68
C PRO A 86 -7.18 9.96 12.54
N ASN A 87 -7.85 10.07 13.69
CA ASN A 87 -7.98 8.98 14.68
C ASN A 87 -9.29 8.18 14.54
N GLY A 88 -10.23 8.63 13.70
CA GLY A 88 -11.51 7.96 13.48
C GLY A 88 -12.50 8.10 14.64
N LEU A 89 -12.29 9.01 15.60
CA LEU A 89 -13.29 9.35 16.59
C LEU A 89 -14.47 10.08 15.93
N ASP A 90 -15.64 9.89 16.51
CA ASP A 90 -16.88 10.46 15.97
C ASP A 90 -16.92 11.99 16.19
N SER A 91 -16.63 12.73 15.14
CA SER A 91 -16.68 14.21 15.11
C SER A 91 -17.79 14.75 14.22
N GLY A 92 -18.77 13.90 13.90
CA GLY A 92 -19.96 14.30 13.16
C GLY A 92 -19.85 14.25 11.63
N GLY A 93 -18.77 13.68 11.05
CA GLY A 93 -18.61 13.66 9.60
C GLY A 93 -17.90 12.44 9.03
N ASN A 94 -17.14 11.67 9.82
CA ASN A 94 -16.44 10.49 9.35
C ASN A 94 -17.41 9.44 8.80
N GLY A 95 -17.13 8.92 7.61
CA GLY A 95 -17.90 7.84 7.00
C GLY A 95 -17.18 7.23 5.83
N ALA A 96 -17.39 5.92 5.61
CA ALA A 96 -16.83 5.21 4.48
C ALA A 96 -17.68 3.99 4.14
N SER A 97 -17.66 3.59 2.86
CA SER A 97 -18.12 2.27 2.44
C SER A 97 -17.03 1.22 2.70
N ALA A 98 -17.42 -0.05 2.87
CA ALA A 98 -16.47 -1.16 3.00
C ALA A 98 -15.52 -1.22 1.78
N ARG A 99 -16.07 -1.06 0.57
CA ARG A 99 -15.26 -0.97 -0.66
C ARG A 99 -14.28 0.20 -0.63
N GLY A 100 -14.72 1.39 -0.16
CA GLY A 100 -13.84 2.58 -0.07
C GLY A 100 -12.66 2.35 0.86
N ILE A 101 -12.89 1.79 2.04
CA ILE A 101 -11.81 1.43 2.98
C ILE A 101 -10.91 0.33 2.42
N ALA A 102 -11.47 -0.71 1.79
CA ALA A 102 -10.68 -1.76 1.15
C ALA A 102 -9.81 -1.20 -0.01
N THR A 103 -10.31 -0.22 -0.77
CA THR A 103 -9.53 0.48 -1.81
C THR A 103 -8.33 1.22 -1.22
N ILE A 104 -8.53 1.98 -0.14
CA ILE A 104 -7.45 2.67 0.59
C ILE A 104 -6.45 1.66 1.15
N ALA A 105 -6.94 0.59 1.77
CA ALA A 105 -6.10 -0.46 2.33
C ALA A 105 -5.27 -1.17 1.26
N ARG A 106 -5.85 -1.48 0.10
CA ARG A 106 -5.13 -2.08 -1.03
C ARG A 106 -3.97 -1.19 -1.49
N GLU A 107 -4.17 0.12 -1.57
CA GLU A 107 -3.10 1.06 -1.91
C GLU A 107 -2.03 1.08 -0.82
N ALA A 108 -2.41 1.18 0.45
CA ALA A 108 -1.48 1.18 1.58
C ALA A 108 -0.63 -0.10 1.63
N MET A 109 -1.21 -1.26 1.32
CA MET A 109 -0.51 -2.56 1.27
C MET A 109 0.52 -2.68 0.14
N ARG A 110 0.65 -1.70 -0.74
CA ARG A 110 1.74 -1.61 -1.74
C ARG A 110 3.05 -1.09 -1.13
N HIS A 111 2.99 -0.45 0.02
CA HIS A 111 4.16 0.08 0.73
C HIS A 111 4.70 -0.97 1.70
N GLU A 112 5.94 -1.42 1.51
CA GLU A 112 6.58 -2.42 2.37
C GLU A 112 6.63 -1.99 3.84
N ALA A 113 6.89 -0.70 4.11
CA ALA A 113 6.90 -0.16 5.46
C ALA A 113 5.50 -0.29 6.12
N PHE A 114 4.42 -0.08 5.38
CA PHE A 114 3.07 -0.29 5.90
C PHE A 114 2.82 -1.75 6.25
N VAL A 115 3.15 -2.65 5.34
CA VAL A 115 3.02 -4.10 5.55
C VAL A 115 3.79 -4.55 6.78
N ALA A 116 5.04 -4.13 6.92
CA ALA A 116 5.90 -4.45 8.07
C ALA A 116 5.26 -4.00 9.39
N ILE A 117 4.73 -2.77 9.44
CA ILE A 117 4.10 -2.21 10.64
C ILE A 117 2.82 -2.99 11.00
N VAL A 118 1.89 -3.17 10.05
CA VAL A 118 0.57 -3.74 10.37
C VAL A 118 0.61 -5.25 10.64
N SER A 119 1.60 -5.97 10.09
CA SER A 119 1.81 -7.39 10.36
C SER A 119 2.57 -7.67 11.66
N THR A 120 3.14 -6.64 12.28
CA THR A 120 3.87 -6.79 13.54
C THR A 120 2.94 -7.13 14.69
N LYS A 121 3.21 -8.27 15.36
CA LYS A 121 2.44 -8.78 16.51
C LYS A 121 2.73 -8.02 17.79
N ARG A 122 3.99 -7.60 17.99
CA ARG A 122 4.47 -6.88 19.18
C ARG A 122 5.71 -6.06 18.84
N ARG A 123 5.74 -4.83 19.31
CA ARG A 123 6.90 -3.90 19.19
C ARG A 123 7.14 -3.22 20.52
N THR A 124 8.39 -2.91 20.81
CA THR A 124 8.79 -2.10 21.95
C THR A 124 9.38 -0.80 21.42
N ILE A 125 8.93 0.34 21.95
CA ILE A 125 9.40 1.68 21.59
C ILE A 125 9.81 2.45 22.85
N PRO A 126 10.61 3.51 22.74
CA PRO A 126 10.95 4.37 23.88
C PRO A 126 9.72 4.89 24.62
N TRP A 127 9.87 5.18 25.89
CA TRP A 127 8.88 5.90 26.70
C TRP A 127 9.60 6.99 27.49
N THR A 128 9.51 8.21 27.03
CA THR A 128 10.16 9.36 27.65
C THR A 128 9.78 9.46 29.13
N ASP A 129 10.71 9.84 29.97
CA ASP A 129 10.59 9.99 31.42
C ASP A 129 10.28 8.67 32.19
N HIS A 130 10.48 7.52 31.56
CA HIS A 130 10.31 6.21 32.20
C HIS A 130 11.61 5.38 32.08
N GLU A 131 11.89 4.60 33.10
CA GLU A 131 13.04 3.65 33.10
C GLU A 131 12.80 2.42 32.21
N TYR A 132 11.54 2.22 31.74
CA TYR A 132 11.12 1.08 30.95
C TYR A 132 10.52 1.51 29.60
N MET A 133 10.61 0.60 28.65
CA MET A 133 10.11 0.80 27.29
C MET A 133 8.59 0.61 27.20
N ARG A 134 7.94 1.31 26.27
CA ARG A 134 6.53 1.15 25.94
C ARG A 134 6.32 -0.09 25.09
N VAL A 135 5.52 -1.05 25.55
CA VAL A 135 5.24 -2.30 24.84
C VAL A 135 3.92 -2.17 24.07
N LEU A 136 3.99 -2.32 22.77
CA LEU A 136 2.86 -2.25 21.85
C LEU A 136 2.50 -3.65 21.39
N THR A 137 1.31 -4.14 21.76
CA THR A 137 0.77 -5.42 21.29
C THR A 137 -0.36 -5.16 20.32
N ASN A 138 -0.29 -5.76 19.13
CA ASN A 138 -1.30 -5.60 18.10
C ASN A 138 -2.63 -6.23 18.56
N LYS A 139 -3.70 -5.44 18.43
CA LYS A 139 -5.07 -5.85 18.80
C LYS A 139 -5.72 -6.79 17.79
N ASN A 140 -5.16 -6.89 16.56
CA ASN A 140 -5.70 -7.76 15.52
C ASN A 140 -5.37 -9.22 15.82
N LYS A 141 -6.40 -9.99 16.21
CA LYS A 141 -6.25 -11.42 16.55
C LYS A 141 -5.87 -12.26 15.33
N LEU A 142 -6.29 -11.90 14.11
CA LEU A 142 -5.99 -12.66 12.90
C LEU A 142 -4.50 -12.91 12.70
N LEU A 143 -3.63 -12.00 13.12
CA LEU A 143 -2.17 -12.20 13.09
C LEU A 143 -1.68 -13.45 13.85
N ARG A 144 -2.52 -14.03 14.71
CA ARG A 144 -2.19 -15.22 15.51
C ARG A 144 -3.08 -16.42 15.19
N THR A 145 -4.24 -16.21 14.59
CA THR A 145 -5.28 -17.22 14.42
C THR A 145 -5.57 -17.57 12.97
N TYR A 146 -5.10 -16.78 12.01
CA TYR A 146 -5.35 -16.99 10.59
C TYR A 146 -4.01 -17.09 9.84
N ASP A 147 -3.84 -18.18 9.07
CA ASP A 147 -2.64 -18.42 8.31
C ASP A 147 -2.49 -17.44 7.15
N GLY A 148 -1.27 -16.90 6.98
CA GLY A 148 -0.98 -15.87 5.99
C GLY A 148 -1.47 -14.46 6.36
N ALA A 149 -2.08 -14.23 7.55
CA ALA A 149 -2.59 -12.92 7.94
C ALA A 149 -1.49 -11.86 7.97
N LEU A 150 -1.73 -10.73 7.30
CA LEU A 150 -0.85 -9.55 7.24
C LEU A 150 -1.36 -8.36 8.08
N GLY A 151 -2.56 -8.41 8.62
CA GLY A 151 -3.13 -7.31 9.40
C GLY A 151 -4.59 -7.10 9.04
N ILE A 152 -5.12 -5.87 9.09
CA ILE A 152 -4.50 -4.53 9.05
C ILE A 152 -4.90 -3.76 10.33
N LYS A 153 -6.21 -3.41 10.48
CA LYS A 153 -6.64 -2.51 11.55
C LYS A 153 -8.01 -2.85 12.11
N THR A 154 -8.11 -2.90 13.44
CA THR A 154 -9.36 -2.97 14.19
C THR A 154 -9.89 -1.59 14.53
N GLY A 155 -11.19 -1.39 14.53
CA GLY A 155 -11.85 -0.16 14.95
C GLY A 155 -13.14 -0.43 15.71
N PHE A 156 -13.45 0.42 16.69
CA PHE A 156 -14.72 0.37 17.40
C PHE A 156 -15.10 1.75 17.93
N THR A 157 -16.32 2.16 17.64
CA THR A 157 -17.04 3.20 18.37
C THR A 157 -18.47 2.71 18.64
N LYS A 158 -19.17 3.33 19.60
CA LYS A 158 -20.57 2.96 19.86
C LYS A 158 -21.47 3.18 18.65
N LYS A 159 -21.16 4.15 17.79
CA LYS A 159 -21.92 4.50 16.58
C LYS A 159 -21.56 3.59 15.41
N ALA A 160 -20.27 3.36 15.18
CA ALA A 160 -19.79 2.56 14.03
C ALA A 160 -19.90 1.04 14.26
N GLY A 161 -20.02 0.58 15.51
CA GLY A 161 -19.90 -0.84 15.83
C GLY A 161 -18.47 -1.36 15.66
N ARG A 162 -18.31 -2.67 15.55
CA ARG A 162 -17.01 -3.32 15.30
C ARG A 162 -16.67 -3.26 13.84
N CYS A 163 -15.48 -2.75 13.53
CA CYS A 163 -14.97 -2.60 12.16
C CYS A 163 -13.57 -3.22 12.06
N LEU A 164 -13.33 -3.96 11.00
CA LEU A 164 -12.05 -4.61 10.73
C LEU A 164 -11.65 -4.40 9.27
N VAL A 165 -10.45 -3.89 9.07
CA VAL A 165 -9.76 -3.96 7.78
C VAL A 165 -8.74 -5.08 7.89
N PHE A 166 -8.76 -6.00 6.95
CA PHE A 166 -7.96 -7.22 7.00
C PHE A 166 -7.24 -7.48 5.69
N ALA A 167 -6.13 -8.21 5.80
CA ALA A 167 -5.39 -8.74 4.67
C ALA A 167 -4.71 -10.04 5.03
N ALA A 168 -4.59 -10.91 4.05
CA ALA A 168 -3.77 -12.12 4.10
C ALA A 168 -3.10 -12.38 2.75
N GLU A 169 -2.02 -13.14 2.77
CA GLU A 169 -1.30 -13.55 1.57
C GLU A 169 -1.00 -15.04 1.61
N ARG A 170 -1.32 -15.76 0.53
CA ARG A 170 -0.97 -17.17 0.31
C ARG A 170 -0.57 -17.35 -1.16
N ASP A 171 0.46 -18.09 -1.42
CA ASP A 171 0.94 -18.45 -2.76
C ASP A 171 1.10 -17.24 -3.72
N GLY A 172 1.53 -16.09 -3.17
CA GLY A 172 1.71 -14.85 -3.91
C GLY A 172 0.42 -14.08 -4.22
N MET A 173 -0.74 -14.59 -3.79
CA MET A 173 -2.01 -13.87 -3.85
C MET A 173 -2.29 -13.15 -2.54
N ARG A 174 -2.61 -11.86 -2.62
CA ARG A 174 -2.99 -11.05 -1.47
C ARG A 174 -4.46 -10.67 -1.54
N VAL A 175 -5.21 -11.05 -0.51
CA VAL A 175 -6.62 -10.67 -0.30
C VAL A 175 -6.67 -9.51 0.69
N VAL A 176 -7.42 -8.46 0.35
CA VAL A 176 -7.65 -7.28 1.21
C VAL A 176 -9.14 -7.03 1.31
N GLY A 177 -9.65 -6.82 2.52
CA GLY A 177 -11.06 -6.58 2.73
C GLY A 177 -11.37 -5.69 3.93
N ALA A 178 -12.66 -5.34 4.07
CA ALA A 178 -13.17 -4.56 5.19
C ALA A 178 -14.56 -5.06 5.62
N ALA A 179 -14.72 -5.29 6.91
CA ALA A 179 -15.99 -5.57 7.57
C ALA A 179 -16.36 -4.36 8.44
N LEU A 180 -17.53 -3.76 8.22
CA LEU A 180 -18.02 -2.59 8.95
C LEU A 180 -19.28 -2.94 9.72
N ASN A 181 -19.39 -2.50 10.98
CA ASN A 181 -20.49 -2.82 11.89
C ASN A 181 -20.77 -4.33 11.94
N CYS A 182 -19.73 -5.12 12.09
CA CYS A 182 -19.80 -6.58 12.04
C CYS A 182 -19.51 -7.18 13.43
N PRO A 183 -20.49 -7.74 14.13
CA PRO A 183 -20.29 -8.32 15.47
C PRO A 183 -19.26 -9.44 15.52
N ASN A 184 -19.24 -10.32 14.52
CA ASN A 184 -18.32 -11.46 14.39
C ASN A 184 -17.14 -11.15 13.44
N TRP A 185 -16.61 -9.95 13.51
CA TRP A 185 -15.65 -9.37 12.56
C TRP A 185 -14.41 -10.21 12.23
N PHE A 186 -13.93 -11.04 13.15
CA PHE A 186 -12.76 -11.91 12.90
C PHE A 186 -13.14 -13.18 12.14
N GLU A 187 -14.26 -13.79 12.49
CA GLU A 187 -14.82 -14.96 11.83
C GLU A 187 -15.23 -14.59 10.39
N GLU A 188 -16.01 -13.56 10.23
CA GLU A 188 -16.44 -13.07 8.90
C GLU A 188 -15.27 -12.66 8.02
N ALA A 189 -14.21 -12.05 8.60
CA ALA A 189 -13.01 -11.73 7.85
C ALA A 189 -12.26 -12.98 7.39
N ALA A 190 -12.19 -14.03 8.23
CA ALA A 190 -11.60 -15.31 7.88
C ALA A 190 -12.37 -15.96 6.72
N ASP A 191 -13.69 -16.04 6.84
CA ASP A 191 -14.58 -16.64 5.82
C ASP A 191 -14.45 -15.90 4.46
N ILE A 192 -14.39 -14.57 4.48
CA ILE A 192 -14.18 -13.76 3.25
C ILE A 192 -12.80 -14.03 2.64
N MET A 193 -11.74 -14.15 3.45
CA MET A 193 -10.41 -14.46 2.95
C MET A 193 -10.32 -15.89 2.40
N ASP A 194 -10.91 -16.87 3.09
CA ASP A 194 -10.98 -18.25 2.62
C ASP A 194 -11.74 -18.35 1.30
N TYR A 195 -12.91 -17.68 1.16
CA TYR A 195 -13.61 -17.56 -0.11
C TYR A 195 -12.72 -17.00 -1.21
N GLY A 196 -11.92 -15.96 -0.90
CA GLY A 196 -10.98 -15.38 -1.86
C GLY A 196 -9.92 -16.38 -2.35
N PHE A 197 -9.29 -17.12 -1.41
CA PHE A 197 -8.24 -18.10 -1.73
C PHE A 197 -8.78 -19.38 -2.36
N GLU A 198 -10.01 -19.77 -2.06
CA GLU A 198 -10.68 -20.93 -2.69
C GLU A 198 -11.20 -20.61 -4.08
N THR A 199 -11.63 -19.37 -4.31
CA THR A 199 -12.28 -18.97 -5.57
C THR A 199 -11.27 -18.54 -6.63
N TYR A 200 -10.13 -17.97 -6.23
CA TYR A 200 -9.14 -17.40 -7.14
C TYR A 200 -7.77 -18.04 -6.95
N SER A 201 -7.05 -18.17 -8.05
CA SER A 201 -5.63 -18.53 -8.07
C SER A 201 -4.82 -17.52 -8.86
N MET A 202 -3.55 -17.30 -8.46
CA MET A 202 -2.65 -16.44 -9.21
C MET A 202 -2.10 -17.16 -10.42
N VAL A 203 -2.32 -16.60 -11.61
CA VAL A 203 -1.75 -17.08 -12.87
C VAL A 203 -0.71 -16.08 -13.36
N GLU A 204 0.46 -16.58 -13.74
CA GLU A 204 1.47 -15.79 -14.42
C GLU A 204 1.13 -15.75 -15.92
N VAL A 205 0.67 -14.59 -16.38
CA VAL A 205 0.29 -14.35 -17.79
C VAL A 205 1.54 -14.16 -18.63
N LEU A 206 2.49 -13.38 -18.11
CA LEU A 206 3.77 -13.10 -18.75
C LEU A 206 4.89 -13.09 -17.70
N PRO A 207 6.01 -13.79 -17.92
CA PRO A 207 7.16 -13.72 -17.03
C PRO A 207 7.91 -12.39 -17.19
N GLU A 208 8.66 -12.01 -16.15
CA GLU A 208 9.60 -10.89 -16.23
C GLU A 208 10.57 -11.10 -17.40
N GLY A 209 10.90 -10.02 -18.11
CA GLY A 209 11.76 -10.08 -19.30
C GLY A 209 11.07 -10.59 -20.57
N ALA A 210 9.78 -10.92 -20.53
CA ALA A 210 9.02 -11.25 -21.74
C ALA A 210 9.08 -10.10 -22.75
N VAL A 211 9.27 -10.45 -24.03
CA VAL A 211 9.32 -9.47 -25.12
C VAL A 211 7.99 -9.49 -25.86
N LEU A 212 7.33 -8.34 -25.88
CA LEU A 212 6.09 -8.08 -26.59
C LEU A 212 6.39 -7.28 -27.87
N THR A 213 5.56 -7.48 -28.90
CA THR A 213 5.69 -6.73 -30.16
C THR A 213 4.35 -6.15 -30.56
N GLU A 214 4.30 -4.84 -30.80
CA GLU A 214 3.12 -4.14 -31.33
C GLU A 214 3.53 -3.37 -32.60
N GLY A 215 3.07 -3.84 -33.74
CA GLY A 215 3.51 -3.31 -35.05
C GLY A 215 5.02 -3.51 -35.28
N LYS A 216 5.80 -2.42 -35.30
CA LYS A 216 7.27 -2.44 -35.43
C LYS A 216 8.00 -2.23 -34.10
N GLU A 217 7.27 -1.93 -33.04
CA GLU A 217 7.83 -1.62 -31.72
C GLU A 217 7.99 -2.89 -30.90
N ARG A 218 9.05 -2.93 -30.12
CA ARG A 218 9.35 -4.02 -29.19
C ARG A 218 9.43 -3.47 -27.78
N PHE A 219 8.89 -4.24 -26.85
CA PHE A 219 8.82 -3.88 -25.44
C PHE A 219 9.31 -5.04 -24.59
N THR A 220 10.11 -4.76 -23.58
CA THR A 220 10.53 -5.73 -22.58
C THR A 220 9.75 -5.51 -21.29
N LEU A 221 9.16 -6.56 -20.74
CA LEU A 221 8.42 -6.53 -19.50
C LEU A 221 9.37 -6.40 -18.30
N LEU A 222 9.15 -5.37 -17.46
CA LEU A 222 10.05 -5.06 -16.33
C LEU A 222 9.74 -5.86 -15.05
N SER A 223 8.55 -6.45 -14.95
CA SER A 223 8.16 -7.32 -13.83
C SER A 223 7.12 -8.33 -14.31
N ALA A 224 7.08 -9.52 -13.75
CA ALA A 224 6.10 -10.54 -14.13
C ALA A 224 4.66 -10.00 -14.03
N LEU A 225 3.86 -10.26 -15.05
CA LEU A 225 2.43 -9.94 -15.08
C LEU A 225 1.65 -11.13 -14.52
N ARG A 226 1.14 -10.97 -13.30
CA ARG A 226 0.33 -11.97 -12.60
C ARG A 226 -1.05 -11.42 -12.31
N VAL A 227 -2.06 -12.26 -12.46
CA VAL A 227 -3.45 -11.86 -12.23
C VAL A 227 -4.22 -12.96 -11.50
N PRO A 228 -5.11 -12.60 -10.55
CA PRO A 228 -6.02 -13.57 -9.96
C PRO A 228 -7.12 -13.91 -10.96
N VAL A 229 -7.34 -15.19 -11.19
CA VAL A 229 -8.42 -15.73 -12.05
C VAL A 229 -9.21 -16.79 -11.30
N ARG A 230 -10.47 -16.98 -11.67
CA ARG A 230 -11.27 -18.12 -11.23
C ARG A 230 -10.92 -19.35 -12.06
N GLU A 231 -11.30 -20.51 -11.55
CA GLU A 231 -11.19 -21.76 -12.32
C GLU A 231 -11.92 -21.65 -13.67
N GLY A 232 -11.22 -21.97 -14.75
CA GLY A 232 -11.74 -21.90 -16.12
C GLY A 232 -11.69 -20.51 -16.78
N GLU A 233 -11.30 -19.45 -16.07
CA GLU A 233 -11.04 -18.16 -16.69
C GLU A 233 -9.62 -18.09 -17.27
N THR A 234 -9.48 -17.34 -18.36
CA THR A 234 -8.19 -17.03 -19.00
C THR A 234 -7.95 -15.52 -18.99
N ALA A 235 -6.68 -15.14 -19.03
CA ALA A 235 -6.29 -13.75 -19.15
C ALA A 235 -5.64 -13.50 -20.53
N ASP A 236 -6.11 -12.48 -21.21
CA ASP A 236 -5.50 -11.90 -22.41
C ASP A 236 -4.57 -10.74 -22.02
N THR A 237 -3.83 -10.19 -22.99
CA THR A 237 -2.95 -9.04 -22.77
C THR A 237 -3.28 -7.90 -23.71
N GLU A 238 -3.21 -6.66 -23.21
CA GLU A 238 -3.40 -5.44 -23.99
C GLU A 238 -2.29 -4.43 -23.65
N ILE A 239 -1.62 -3.90 -24.68
CA ILE A 239 -0.58 -2.88 -24.49
C ILE A 239 -1.26 -1.50 -24.46
N GLU A 240 -0.82 -0.65 -23.57
CA GLU A 240 -1.22 0.75 -23.45
C GLU A 240 0.01 1.63 -23.49
N SER A 241 0.01 2.58 -24.42
CA SER A 241 1.03 3.62 -24.57
C SER A 241 0.40 4.99 -24.32
N ASN A 242 0.85 5.70 -23.29
CA ASN A 242 0.35 7.02 -22.94
C ASN A 242 1.48 7.92 -22.38
N GLU A 243 1.16 9.17 -22.00
CA GLU A 243 2.12 10.10 -21.38
C GLU A 243 2.72 9.56 -20.07
N GLY A 244 2.06 8.63 -19.39
CA GLY A 244 2.54 7.97 -18.19
C GLY A 244 3.48 6.79 -18.44
N GLY A 245 3.79 6.48 -19.69
CA GLY A 245 4.68 5.40 -20.10
C GLY A 245 3.96 4.22 -20.76
N GLU A 246 4.73 3.19 -21.03
CA GLU A 246 4.28 1.96 -21.68
C GLU A 246 3.90 0.92 -20.61
N ARG A 247 2.76 0.27 -20.79
CA ARG A 247 2.25 -0.77 -19.87
C ARG A 247 1.60 -1.90 -20.65
N VAL A 248 1.62 -3.10 -20.07
CA VAL A 248 0.77 -4.21 -20.51
C VAL A 248 -0.26 -4.51 -19.43
N TRP A 249 -1.50 -4.63 -19.84
CA TRP A 249 -2.63 -5.01 -18.99
C TRP A 249 -2.92 -6.50 -19.13
N ALA A 250 -3.18 -7.17 -18.02
CA ALA A 250 -3.90 -8.43 -18.03
C ALA A 250 -5.41 -8.12 -18.09
N VAL A 251 -6.08 -8.73 -19.04
CA VAL A 251 -7.52 -8.56 -19.33
C VAL A 251 -8.23 -9.87 -19.05
N VAL A 252 -9.15 -9.86 -18.07
CA VAL A 252 -9.98 -11.03 -17.72
C VAL A 252 -11.43 -10.68 -17.98
N ASN A 253 -12.13 -11.52 -18.76
CA ASN A 253 -13.52 -11.28 -19.18
C ASN A 253 -13.76 -9.90 -19.83
N GLY A 254 -12.76 -9.36 -20.55
CA GLY A 254 -12.84 -8.06 -21.21
C GLY A 254 -12.56 -6.85 -20.30
N GLU A 255 -12.25 -7.08 -19.03
CA GLU A 255 -11.89 -6.02 -18.08
C GLU A 255 -10.36 -6.00 -17.79
N ARG A 256 -9.77 -4.81 -17.82
CA ARG A 256 -8.37 -4.58 -17.40
C ARG A 256 -8.25 -4.73 -15.90
N VAL A 257 -7.49 -5.72 -15.44
CA VAL A 257 -7.41 -6.08 -14.01
C VAL A 257 -6.10 -5.62 -13.37
N VAL A 258 -4.97 -5.98 -13.97
CA VAL A 258 -3.63 -5.67 -13.46
C VAL A 258 -2.76 -5.21 -14.62
N CYS A 259 -1.84 -4.28 -14.37
CA CYS A 259 -0.84 -3.90 -15.37
C CYS A 259 0.58 -4.01 -14.82
N ALA A 260 1.52 -4.22 -15.75
CA ALA A 260 2.94 -4.19 -15.49
C ALA A 260 3.65 -3.19 -16.44
N PRO A 261 4.73 -2.55 -15.99
CA PRO A 261 5.46 -1.58 -16.79
C PRO A 261 6.24 -2.26 -17.92
N LEU A 262 6.30 -1.61 -19.07
CA LEU A 262 7.05 -2.01 -20.22
C LEU A 262 8.19 -1.03 -20.50
N LEU A 263 9.33 -1.55 -20.90
CA LEU A 263 10.45 -0.78 -21.44
C LEU A 263 10.45 -0.91 -22.97
N ARG A 264 10.25 0.21 -23.68
CA ARG A 264 10.40 0.23 -25.14
C ARG A 264 11.85 0.01 -25.51
N GLU A 265 12.14 -1.02 -26.31
CA GLU A 265 13.47 -1.25 -26.85
C GLU A 265 13.79 -0.15 -27.87
N LYS A 266 14.92 0.55 -27.71
CA LYS A 266 15.41 1.46 -28.75
C LYS A 266 15.77 0.62 -29.96
N GLU A 267 15.22 0.99 -31.15
CA GLU A 267 15.73 0.43 -32.40
C GLU A 267 17.26 0.60 -32.42
N THR A 268 18.00 -0.50 -32.31
CA THR A 268 19.40 -0.50 -32.63
C THR A 268 19.48 -0.32 -34.15
N ARG A 269 19.56 0.96 -34.58
CA ARG A 269 19.80 1.28 -35.97
C ARG A 269 21.04 0.52 -36.38
N LYS A 270 20.86 -0.54 -37.18
CA LYS A 270 22.00 -1.24 -37.79
C LYS A 270 22.81 -0.17 -38.50
N PRO A 271 24.11 -0.03 -38.20
CA PRO A 271 24.91 1.00 -38.87
C PRO A 271 24.79 0.79 -40.36
N GLY A 272 24.46 1.84 -41.09
CA GLY A 272 24.33 1.76 -42.55
C GLY A 272 25.66 1.33 -43.18
N PHE A 273 25.61 0.70 -44.35
CA PHE A 273 26.80 0.28 -45.07
C PHE A 273 27.91 1.33 -45.08
N MET A 274 27.57 2.60 -45.30
CA MET A 274 28.52 3.72 -45.26
C MET A 274 29.13 4.00 -43.88
N GLU A 275 28.41 3.78 -42.80
CA GLU A 275 28.94 3.92 -41.43
C GLU A 275 29.88 2.78 -41.07
N VAL A 276 29.54 1.54 -41.47
CA VAL A 276 30.41 0.38 -41.30
C VAL A 276 31.67 0.53 -42.18
N PHE A 277 31.51 0.99 -43.44
CA PHE A 277 32.60 1.24 -44.34
C PHE A 277 33.56 2.31 -43.83
N ARG A 278 33.00 3.46 -43.32
CA ARG A 278 33.80 4.55 -42.73
C ARG A 278 34.56 4.10 -41.48
N THR A 279 33.93 3.27 -40.63
CA THR A 279 34.59 2.72 -39.44
C THR A 279 35.70 1.74 -39.79
N LEU A 280 35.49 0.90 -40.79
CA LEU A 280 36.52 -0.03 -41.30
C LEU A 280 37.66 0.71 -41.99
N TRP A 281 37.35 1.73 -42.79
CA TRP A 281 38.33 2.57 -43.46
C TRP A 281 39.22 3.34 -42.48
N MET A 282 38.65 3.97 -41.45
CA MET A 282 39.42 4.64 -40.39
C MET A 282 40.30 3.70 -39.60
N ARG A 283 39.85 2.48 -39.30
CA ARG A 283 40.69 1.44 -38.68
C ARG A 283 41.83 0.99 -39.59
N TRP A 284 41.57 0.82 -40.89
CA TRP A 284 42.61 0.41 -41.86
C TRP A 284 43.64 1.51 -42.08
N SER A 285 43.24 2.76 -42.19
CA SER A 285 44.16 3.90 -42.35
C SER A 285 45.01 4.17 -41.10
N ALA A 286 44.53 3.82 -39.90
CA ALA A 286 45.33 3.95 -38.67
C ALA A 286 46.41 2.85 -38.49
N PHE A 287 46.37 1.75 -39.28
CA PHE A 287 47.38 0.70 -39.27
C PHE A 287 48.49 0.86 -40.32
N ASN A 288 48.39 1.91 -41.16
CA ASN A 288 49.33 2.14 -42.26
C ASN A 288 50.10 3.50 -42.15
N ILE A 289 50.35 3.98 -40.88
CA ILE A 289 51.28 5.08 -40.61
C ILE A 289 52.38 4.58 -39.66
#